data_05c48d42c6131d360ad114bea3e0418c
#
_entry.id   05c48d42c6131d360ad114bea3e0418c
#
_cell.length_a   1.000
_cell.length_b   1.000
_cell.length_c   1.000
_cell.angle_alpha   90.00
_cell.angle_beta   90.00
_cell.angle_gamma   90.00
#
_symmetry.space_group_name_H-M   'P 1'
#
loop_
_entity.id
_entity.type
_entity.pdbx_description
1 polymer ?
#
loop_
_entity_poly.entity_id
_entity_poly.type
_entity_poly.pdbx_seq_one_letter_code
_entity_poly.pdbx_strand_id
1 'polypeptide(L)'
;DLDKSGVIDPGEFKVDDHGDLSIIGNQQARYRFGINLAANWNGIGLSVFLQGVGKRDWYPGSDAGYFWGKYGRPFFSFIPAIHDYTDDMYDPEKNNWDTAYWPRITSYQSNGTNNWTKVLEVPNTRYIQNAAYVRVKNIQVDYSFNRNVCDKLHLQGLKLYLTAENPFCYTPLHKYAPNFDPEGLSYDTDFASAAQGYTYPILKTFTFGINVTF
;
A
#
# COMPACT_ATOMS: atom_id res chain seq x y z
N ASP A 1 -4.05 27.37 6.15
CA ASP A 1 -3.69 28.75 6.45
C ASP A 1 -3.39 28.82 7.95
N LEU A 2 -2.13 28.50 8.31
CA LEU A 2 -1.69 28.37 9.71
C LEU A 2 -1.37 29.77 10.31
N ASP A 3 -0.88 30.66 9.50
CA ASP A 3 -0.54 32.04 9.90
C ASP A 3 -1.71 33.03 9.80
N LYS A 4 -2.83 32.57 9.20
CA LYS A 4 -4.07 33.35 9.01
C LYS A 4 -3.90 34.55 8.08
N SER A 5 -2.97 34.45 7.13
CA SER A 5 -2.75 35.49 6.10
C SER A 5 -3.87 35.53 5.05
N GLY A 6 -4.68 34.48 4.95
CA GLY A 6 -5.72 34.33 3.93
C GLY A 6 -5.20 33.72 2.63
N VAL A 7 -3.91 33.37 2.56
CA VAL A 7 -3.24 32.75 1.43
C VAL A 7 -2.48 31.53 1.96
N ILE A 8 -2.52 30.42 1.23
CA ILE A 8 -1.70 29.24 1.56
C ILE A 8 -0.36 29.38 0.85
N ASP A 9 0.72 29.58 1.59
CA ASP A 9 2.06 29.74 1.05
C ASP A 9 3.16 29.17 1.97
N PRO A 10 4.38 29.01 1.48
CA PRO A 10 5.48 28.43 2.24
C PRO A 10 6.24 29.46 3.10
N GLY A 11 5.83 30.71 3.15
CA GLY A 11 6.62 31.77 3.74
C GLY A 11 7.97 31.96 3.02
N GLU A 12 8.97 32.42 3.75
CA GLU A 12 10.34 32.58 3.24
C GLU A 12 11.22 31.32 3.40
N PHE A 13 10.65 30.17 3.76
CA PHE A 13 11.37 28.92 4.09
C PHE A 13 12.36 29.07 5.25
N LYS A 14 12.06 29.92 6.19
CA LYS A 14 12.85 30.12 7.40
C LYS A 14 12.15 29.52 8.61
N VAL A 15 12.89 29.28 9.68
CA VAL A 15 12.33 28.73 10.93
C VAL A 15 11.35 29.68 11.58
N ASP A 16 11.57 30.98 11.45
CA ASP A 16 10.75 32.06 11.95
C ASP A 16 9.70 32.55 10.94
N ASP A 17 9.79 32.10 9.70
CA ASP A 17 8.82 32.38 8.65
C ASP A 17 8.66 31.15 7.74
N HIS A 18 7.91 30.19 8.23
CA HIS A 18 7.62 28.93 7.51
C HIS A 18 6.24 28.94 6.85
N GLY A 19 5.51 30.08 6.93
CA GLY A 19 4.15 30.19 6.38
C GLY A 19 3.24 29.05 6.86
N ASP A 20 2.60 28.36 5.93
CA ASP A 20 1.69 27.26 6.21
C ASP A 20 2.36 25.86 6.26
N LEU A 21 3.70 25.83 6.31
CA LEU A 21 4.41 24.57 6.39
C LEU A 21 4.40 24.00 7.81
N SER A 22 4.11 22.71 7.92
CA SER A 22 4.17 21.96 9.17
C SER A 22 4.59 20.51 8.92
N ILE A 23 5.07 19.83 9.97
CA ILE A 23 5.34 18.39 9.88
C ILE A 23 4.02 17.64 9.93
N ILE A 24 3.60 17.10 8.80
CA ILE A 24 2.32 16.40 8.65
C ILE A 24 2.42 14.88 8.73
N GLY A 25 3.62 14.30 8.62
CA GLY A 25 3.81 12.85 8.64
C GLY A 25 5.25 12.42 8.58
N ASN A 26 5.46 11.11 8.53
CA ASN A 26 6.76 10.49 8.41
C ASN A 26 6.68 9.28 7.49
N GLN A 27 7.40 9.34 6.38
CA GLN A 27 7.44 8.27 5.38
C GLN A 27 8.25 7.04 5.82
N GLN A 28 9.07 7.17 6.86
CA GLN A 28 9.87 6.05 7.37
C GLN A 28 9.00 4.96 7.98
N ALA A 29 9.24 3.72 7.56
CA ALA A 29 8.61 2.57 8.15
C ALA A 29 9.09 2.38 9.61
N ARG A 30 8.19 2.60 10.55
CA ARG A 30 8.45 2.42 11.98
C ARG A 30 7.69 1.22 12.52
N TYR A 31 8.23 0.61 13.57
CA TYR A 31 7.66 -0.58 14.20
C TYR A 31 7.53 -1.74 13.19
N ARG A 32 8.66 -2.11 12.57
CA ARG A 32 8.73 -3.31 11.74
C ARG A 32 8.71 -4.54 12.62
N PHE A 33 7.90 -5.52 12.26
CA PHE A 33 7.79 -6.76 13.01
C PHE A 33 7.62 -7.96 12.09
N GLY A 34 8.01 -9.14 12.60
CA GLY A 34 7.76 -10.44 12.01
C GLY A 34 7.33 -11.41 13.09
N ILE A 35 6.32 -12.23 12.82
CA ILE A 35 5.79 -13.21 13.75
C ILE A 35 5.74 -14.57 13.04
N ASN A 36 6.41 -15.56 13.64
CA ASN A 36 6.33 -16.96 13.21
C ASN A 36 5.45 -17.74 14.18
N LEU A 37 4.44 -18.40 13.65
CA LEU A 37 3.56 -19.29 14.40
C LEU A 37 3.70 -20.70 13.78
N ALA A 38 3.84 -21.71 14.61
CA ALA A 38 3.84 -23.11 14.16
C ALA A 38 3.11 -23.99 15.17
N ALA A 39 2.36 -24.96 14.64
CA ALA A 39 1.66 -25.94 15.44
C ALA A 39 1.67 -27.29 14.73
N ASN A 40 1.80 -28.37 15.49
CA ASN A 40 1.71 -29.74 14.97
C ASN A 40 0.75 -30.53 15.84
N TRP A 41 -0.15 -31.24 15.18
CA TRP A 41 -1.10 -32.11 15.87
C TRP A 41 -1.48 -33.30 15.01
N ASN A 42 -1.24 -34.50 15.52
CA ASN A 42 -1.62 -35.76 14.90
C ASN A 42 -1.25 -35.91 13.40
N GLY A 43 -0.02 -35.50 13.06
CA GLY A 43 0.48 -35.54 11.68
C GLY A 43 0.14 -34.30 10.84
N ILE A 44 -0.74 -33.43 11.30
CA ILE A 44 -1.04 -32.14 10.64
C ILE A 44 -0.09 -31.11 11.19
N GLY A 45 0.64 -30.44 10.30
CA GLY A 45 1.46 -29.27 10.57
C GLY A 45 0.82 -28.00 10.03
N LEU A 46 0.93 -26.92 10.78
CA LEU A 46 0.57 -25.56 10.35
C LEU A 46 1.73 -24.62 10.66
N SER A 47 2.17 -23.87 9.69
CA SER A 47 3.09 -22.75 9.91
C SER A 47 2.60 -21.49 9.25
N VAL A 48 2.74 -20.36 9.93
CA VAL A 48 2.32 -19.05 9.43
C VAL A 48 3.43 -18.03 9.73
N PHE A 49 3.83 -17.28 8.70
CA PHE A 49 4.71 -16.13 8.87
C PHE A 49 3.98 -14.84 8.53
N LEU A 50 3.91 -13.96 9.50
CA LEU A 50 3.36 -12.60 9.39
C LEU A 50 4.49 -11.59 9.38
N GLN A 51 4.37 -10.58 8.54
CA GLN A 51 5.26 -9.42 8.51
C GLN A 51 4.44 -8.14 8.46
N GLY A 52 4.95 -7.09 9.09
CA GLY A 52 4.23 -5.82 9.04
C GLY A 52 5.04 -4.61 9.44
N VAL A 53 4.42 -3.47 9.23
CA VAL A 53 4.88 -2.14 9.60
C VAL A 53 3.75 -1.44 10.35
N GLY A 54 4.00 -1.08 11.62
CA GLY A 54 2.96 -0.52 12.49
C GLY A 54 2.67 0.96 12.22
N LYS A 55 3.63 1.71 11.64
CA LYS A 55 3.43 3.12 11.29
C LYS A 55 4.27 3.52 10.08
N ARG A 56 3.61 4.10 9.11
CA ARG A 56 4.20 4.71 7.93
C ARG A 56 3.19 5.64 7.28
N ASP A 57 3.59 6.86 7.00
CA ASP A 57 2.78 7.78 6.21
C ASP A 57 3.31 7.78 4.77
N TRP A 58 2.43 7.88 3.81
CA TRP A 58 2.77 7.94 2.41
C TRP A 58 1.96 9.05 1.72
N TYR A 59 2.61 9.79 0.86
CA TYR A 59 1.96 10.76 0.00
C TYR A 59 2.29 10.42 -1.45
N PRO A 60 1.29 10.25 -2.33
CA PRO A 60 1.54 10.08 -3.75
C PRO A 60 2.09 11.42 -4.28
N GLY A 61 3.42 11.46 -4.47
CA GLY A 61 4.13 12.69 -4.86
C GLY A 61 3.76 13.17 -6.26
N SER A 62 4.40 14.25 -6.69
CA SER A 62 4.10 14.93 -7.96
C SER A 62 4.20 14.01 -9.18
N ASP A 63 5.09 13.03 -9.13
CA ASP A 63 5.28 12.06 -10.21
C ASP A 63 4.35 10.86 -10.13
N ALA A 64 3.57 10.72 -9.06
CA ALA A 64 2.39 9.87 -9.08
C ALA A 64 1.31 10.42 -10.02
N GLY A 65 1.74 10.97 -11.12
CA GLY A 65 0.86 11.47 -12.17
C GLY A 65 -0.11 10.43 -12.69
N TYR A 66 0.22 9.16 -12.53
CA TYR A 66 -0.70 8.06 -12.75
C TYR A 66 -1.79 7.97 -11.68
N PHE A 67 -1.50 8.35 -10.47
CA PHE A 67 -2.49 8.38 -9.40
C PHE A 67 -3.42 9.61 -9.53
N TRP A 68 -2.85 10.76 -9.88
CA TRP A 68 -3.57 12.03 -9.93
C TRP A 68 -4.10 12.41 -11.32
N GLY A 69 -3.86 11.57 -12.34
CA GLY A 69 -4.24 11.91 -13.71
C GLY A 69 -3.45 13.08 -14.29
N LYS A 70 -2.22 13.29 -13.85
CA LYS A 70 -1.29 14.31 -14.35
C LYS A 70 -1.18 14.22 -15.87
N TYR A 71 -0.99 15.34 -16.55
CA TYR A 71 -0.93 15.48 -18.01
C TYR A 71 -2.27 15.24 -18.74
N GLY A 72 -3.41 15.34 -18.03
CA GLY A 72 -4.71 15.20 -18.66
C GLY A 72 -4.96 13.81 -19.27
N ARG A 73 -4.17 12.82 -18.91
CA ARG A 73 -4.37 11.45 -19.35
C ARG A 73 -5.23 10.74 -18.30
N PRO A 74 -6.44 10.32 -18.64
CA PRO A 74 -7.22 9.47 -17.78
C PRO A 74 -6.56 8.09 -17.76
N PHE A 75 -5.70 7.82 -16.80
CA PHE A 75 -5.16 6.48 -16.57
C PHE A 75 -6.17 5.57 -15.88
N PHE A 76 -7.41 5.75 -16.21
CA PHE A 76 -8.58 5.09 -15.67
C PHE A 76 -8.54 3.57 -15.75
N SER A 77 -7.77 3.03 -16.69
CA SER A 77 -7.70 1.58 -16.90
C SER A 77 -6.72 0.86 -15.96
N PHE A 78 -5.80 1.58 -15.32
CA PHE A 78 -4.76 0.96 -14.50
C PHE A 78 -5.04 0.99 -13.01
N ILE A 79 -6.00 1.80 -12.59
CA ILE A 79 -6.32 1.94 -11.19
C ILE A 79 -7.78 1.55 -11.03
N PRO A 80 -8.12 0.28 -10.61
CA PRO A 80 -9.49 -0.07 -10.23
C PRO A 80 -10.01 0.79 -9.07
N ALA A 81 -9.13 1.43 -8.28
CA ALA A 81 -9.47 2.54 -7.40
C ALA A 81 -10.21 3.67 -8.12
N ILE A 82 -10.09 3.77 -9.42
CA ILE A 82 -10.82 4.79 -10.19
C ILE A 82 -12.29 4.46 -10.36
N HIS A 83 -12.71 3.23 -10.27
CA HIS A 83 -14.14 2.97 -10.23
C HIS A 83 -14.75 3.59 -8.95
N ASP A 84 -14.08 3.41 -7.82
CA ASP A 84 -14.47 4.03 -6.56
C ASP A 84 -14.06 5.52 -6.51
N TYR A 85 -13.03 5.91 -7.25
CA TYR A 85 -12.56 7.29 -7.37
C TYR A 85 -13.59 8.22 -8.00
N THR A 86 -14.35 7.75 -8.98
CA THR A 86 -15.42 8.56 -9.59
C THR A 86 -16.56 8.82 -8.63
N ASP A 87 -16.81 7.93 -7.69
CA ASP A 87 -17.86 8.09 -6.69
C ASP A 87 -17.41 9.00 -5.54
N ASP A 88 -16.12 8.93 -5.19
CA ASP A 88 -15.50 9.75 -4.12
C ASP A 88 -14.86 11.05 -4.63
N MET A 89 -15.01 11.37 -5.91
CA MET A 89 -14.45 12.56 -6.53
C MET A 89 -15.38 13.76 -6.41
N TYR A 90 -14.80 14.94 -6.23
CA TYR A 90 -15.57 16.17 -6.28
C TYR A 90 -16.18 16.40 -7.69
N ASP A 91 -17.48 16.52 -7.71
CA ASP A 91 -18.26 16.84 -8.89
C ASP A 91 -18.99 18.18 -8.67
N PRO A 92 -18.65 19.24 -9.44
CA PRO A 92 -19.28 20.54 -9.30
C PRO A 92 -20.79 20.52 -9.60
N GLU A 93 -21.26 19.60 -10.44
CA GLU A 93 -22.68 19.48 -10.77
C GLU A 93 -23.48 18.89 -9.61
N LYS A 94 -22.87 17.96 -8.88
CA LYS A 94 -23.45 17.34 -7.68
C LYS A 94 -23.23 18.19 -6.41
N ASN A 95 -22.28 19.14 -6.44
CA ASN A 95 -21.86 19.96 -5.31
C ASN A 95 -21.54 19.14 -4.04
N ASN A 96 -20.85 18.00 -4.23
CA ASN A 96 -20.54 17.02 -3.18
C ASN A 96 -19.22 17.30 -2.46
N TRP A 97 -18.84 18.55 -2.26
CA TRP A 97 -17.56 18.97 -1.66
C TRP A 97 -17.35 18.44 -0.24
N ASP A 98 -18.42 18.19 0.49
CA ASP A 98 -18.43 17.71 1.88
C ASP A 98 -18.22 16.20 1.99
N THR A 99 -18.62 15.45 0.97
CA THR A 99 -18.53 13.98 0.93
C THR A 99 -17.39 13.47 0.07
N ALA A 100 -16.99 14.23 -0.95
CA ALA A 100 -15.91 13.84 -1.84
C ALA A 100 -14.56 13.82 -1.12
N TYR A 101 -13.86 12.70 -1.17
CA TYR A 101 -12.48 12.61 -0.67
C TYR A 101 -11.48 13.16 -1.70
N TRP A 102 -11.62 12.76 -2.96
CA TRP A 102 -10.72 13.14 -4.04
C TRP A 102 -11.10 14.46 -4.70
N PRO A 103 -10.14 15.26 -5.17
CA PRO A 103 -10.43 16.46 -5.93
C PRO A 103 -10.97 16.13 -7.31
N ARG A 104 -11.57 17.10 -7.97
CA ARG A 104 -11.92 17.01 -9.39
C ARG A 104 -10.67 16.76 -10.22
N ILE A 105 -10.78 15.85 -11.21
CA ILE A 105 -9.72 15.67 -12.21
C ILE A 105 -9.58 16.96 -13.01
N THR A 106 -8.38 17.52 -12.97
CA THR A 106 -8.04 18.74 -13.72
C THR A 106 -6.85 18.46 -14.62
N SER A 107 -6.75 19.20 -15.73
CA SER A 107 -5.56 19.13 -16.55
C SER A 107 -4.36 19.73 -15.80
N TYR A 108 -3.16 19.31 -16.17
CA TYR A 108 -1.90 19.82 -15.63
C TYR A 108 -1.81 21.37 -15.59
N GLN A 109 -2.43 22.03 -16.57
CA GLN A 109 -2.37 23.48 -16.71
C GLN A 109 -3.36 24.25 -15.82
N SER A 110 -4.34 23.58 -15.24
CA SER A 110 -5.39 24.23 -14.46
C SER A 110 -5.13 24.31 -12.94
N ASN A 111 -3.99 23.82 -12.50
CA ASN A 111 -3.69 23.67 -11.07
C ASN A 111 -3.02 24.89 -10.44
N GLY A 112 -3.37 26.10 -10.87
CA GLY A 112 -2.89 27.33 -10.25
C GLY A 112 -1.64 27.94 -10.90
N THR A 113 -1.35 29.16 -10.52
CA THR A 113 -0.30 30.00 -11.14
C THR A 113 1.09 29.84 -10.51
N ASN A 114 1.16 29.17 -9.35
CA ASN A 114 2.42 28.86 -8.70
C ASN A 114 2.43 27.42 -8.15
N ASN A 115 3.63 26.90 -7.87
CA ASN A 115 3.83 25.51 -7.45
C ASN A 115 3.18 25.18 -6.09
N TRP A 116 2.90 26.16 -5.26
CA TRP A 116 2.39 25.99 -3.91
C TRP A 116 0.87 25.93 -3.85
N THR A 117 0.20 26.48 -4.85
CA THR A 117 -1.26 26.38 -4.99
C THR A 117 -1.72 25.10 -5.70
N LYS A 118 -0.79 24.29 -6.17
CA LYS A 118 -1.07 23.00 -6.80
C LYS A 118 -1.37 21.95 -5.73
N VAL A 119 -2.62 21.83 -5.39
CA VAL A 119 -3.16 21.02 -4.27
C VAL A 119 -2.61 19.59 -4.23
N LEU A 120 -2.21 19.02 -5.36
CA LEU A 120 -1.78 17.64 -5.47
C LEU A 120 -0.27 17.47 -5.61
N GLU A 121 0.47 18.53 -5.90
CA GLU A 121 1.93 18.46 -6.04
C GLU A 121 2.66 18.62 -4.70
N VAL A 122 2.02 19.27 -3.75
CA VAL A 122 2.57 19.49 -2.41
C VAL A 122 1.90 18.57 -1.41
N PRO A 123 2.67 17.82 -0.61
CA PRO A 123 2.11 16.99 0.45
C PRO A 123 1.21 17.82 1.37
N ASN A 124 0.02 17.32 1.63
CA ASN A 124 -0.97 17.99 2.47
C ASN A 124 -1.69 17.01 3.39
N THR A 125 -2.30 17.52 4.44
CA THR A 125 -2.96 16.69 5.46
C THR A 125 -4.17 15.94 4.94
N ARG A 126 -4.80 16.40 3.86
CA ARG A 126 -6.00 15.76 3.30
C ARG A 126 -5.66 14.45 2.59
N TYR A 127 -4.55 14.40 1.84
CA TYR A 127 -4.24 13.28 0.94
C TYR A 127 -3.07 12.42 1.41
N ILE A 128 -2.47 12.72 2.55
CA ILE A 128 -1.49 11.84 3.16
C ILE A 128 -2.18 10.53 3.58
N GLN A 129 -1.58 9.40 3.21
CA GLN A 129 -2.13 8.07 3.42
C GLN A 129 -1.39 7.35 4.54
N ASN A 130 -2.13 6.53 5.28
CA ASN A 130 -1.54 5.60 6.23
C ASN A 130 -1.16 4.30 5.50
N ALA A 131 0.12 4.06 5.30
CA ALA A 131 0.69 2.88 4.65
C ALA A 131 1.22 1.83 5.66
N ALA A 132 0.72 1.83 6.89
CA ALA A 132 0.91 0.70 7.81
C ALA A 132 0.26 -0.56 7.24
N TYR A 133 0.83 -1.73 7.51
CA TYR A 133 0.27 -2.98 7.01
C TYR A 133 0.65 -4.19 7.86
N VAL A 134 -0.15 -5.22 7.71
CA VAL A 134 0.15 -6.59 8.15
C VAL A 134 -0.10 -7.53 6.97
N ARG A 135 0.88 -8.34 6.64
CA ARG A 135 0.81 -9.33 5.55
C ARG A 135 1.09 -10.72 6.07
N VAL A 136 0.27 -11.67 5.65
CA VAL A 136 0.61 -13.08 5.72
C VAL A 136 1.59 -13.36 4.59
N LYS A 137 2.88 -13.48 4.91
CA LYS A 137 3.94 -13.75 3.92
C LYS A 137 3.93 -15.19 3.46
N ASN A 138 3.68 -16.09 4.40
CA ASN A 138 3.62 -17.52 4.11
C ASN A 138 2.62 -18.18 5.08
N ILE A 139 1.83 -19.09 4.55
CA ILE A 139 1.05 -20.05 5.31
C ILE A 139 1.24 -21.41 4.67
N GLN A 140 1.63 -22.40 5.45
CA GLN A 140 1.77 -23.77 5.02
C GLN A 140 0.97 -24.69 5.91
N VAL A 141 0.21 -25.55 5.28
CA VAL A 141 -0.43 -26.70 5.93
C VAL A 141 0.21 -27.96 5.35
N ASP A 142 0.61 -28.87 6.21
CA ASP A 142 1.16 -30.13 5.80
C ASP A 142 0.55 -31.30 6.56
N TYR A 143 0.60 -32.47 5.93
CA TYR A 143 0.21 -33.73 6.53
C TYR A 143 1.29 -34.76 6.36
N SER A 144 1.82 -35.24 7.47
CA SER A 144 2.79 -36.34 7.54
C SER A 144 2.05 -37.65 7.81
N PHE A 145 2.15 -38.58 6.89
CA PHE A 145 1.51 -39.89 7.03
C PHE A 145 2.18 -40.70 8.13
N ASN A 146 1.36 -41.49 8.81
CA ASN A 146 1.83 -42.36 9.87
C ASN A 146 2.67 -43.53 9.30
N ARG A 147 3.46 -44.19 10.17
CA ARG A 147 4.37 -45.26 9.80
C ARG A 147 3.65 -46.41 9.10
N ASN A 148 2.45 -46.77 9.57
CA ASN A 148 1.69 -47.92 8.99
C ASN A 148 1.31 -47.71 7.52
N VAL A 149 1.09 -46.46 7.08
CA VAL A 149 0.82 -46.12 5.68
C VAL A 149 2.12 -46.11 4.89
N CYS A 150 3.18 -45.56 5.43
CA CYS A 150 4.49 -45.51 4.77
C CYS A 150 5.05 -46.93 4.55
N ASP A 151 4.96 -47.82 5.54
CA ASP A 151 5.43 -49.21 5.44
C ASP A 151 4.68 -50.01 4.35
N LYS A 152 3.36 -49.80 4.20
CA LYS A 152 2.58 -50.40 3.11
C LYS A 152 3.02 -49.95 1.72
N LEU A 153 3.55 -48.74 1.62
CA LEU A 153 4.04 -48.15 0.38
C LEU A 153 5.55 -48.36 0.18
N HIS A 154 6.21 -49.09 1.08
CA HIS A 154 7.67 -49.29 1.10
C HIS A 154 8.46 -47.97 1.14
N LEU A 155 7.93 -46.98 1.90
CA LEU A 155 8.54 -45.66 2.08
C LEU A 155 9.00 -45.48 3.52
N GLN A 156 10.05 -44.72 3.71
CA GLN A 156 10.48 -44.27 5.05
C GLN A 156 9.65 -43.08 5.55
N GLY A 157 9.14 -42.25 4.63
CA GLY A 157 8.30 -41.10 4.98
C GLY A 157 7.52 -40.59 3.78
N LEU A 158 6.33 -40.10 4.04
CA LEU A 158 5.46 -39.42 3.06
C LEU A 158 4.80 -38.22 3.71
N LYS A 159 4.96 -37.06 3.07
CA LYS A 159 4.39 -35.81 3.51
C LYS A 159 3.79 -35.07 2.33
N LEU A 160 2.56 -34.59 2.47
CA LEU A 160 1.91 -33.66 1.55
C LEU A 160 1.93 -32.27 2.15
N TYR A 161 2.07 -31.24 1.32
CA TYR A 161 1.98 -29.87 1.80
C TYR A 161 1.30 -28.96 0.78
N LEU A 162 0.63 -27.95 1.32
CA LEU A 162 0.06 -26.82 0.58
C LEU A 162 0.62 -25.55 1.18
N THR A 163 1.19 -24.70 0.35
CA THR A 163 1.76 -23.41 0.74
C THR A 163 1.06 -22.30 -0.02
N ALA A 164 0.73 -21.22 0.69
CA ALA A 164 0.27 -19.98 0.11
C ALA A 164 1.23 -18.85 0.49
N GLU A 165 1.76 -18.16 -0.51
CA GLU A 165 2.62 -17.00 -0.31
C GLU A 165 1.83 -15.71 -0.58
N ASN A 166 1.98 -14.74 0.29
CA ASN A 166 1.32 -13.44 0.24
C ASN A 166 -0.22 -13.50 0.06
N PRO A 167 -0.94 -14.48 0.65
CA PRO A 167 -2.38 -14.65 0.39
C PRO A 167 -3.21 -13.46 0.85
N PHE A 168 -2.81 -12.80 1.94
CA PHE A 168 -3.55 -11.70 2.56
C PHE A 168 -2.64 -10.55 2.96
N CYS A 169 -3.10 -9.33 2.68
CA CYS A 169 -2.52 -8.09 3.17
C CYS A 169 -3.64 -7.20 3.69
N TYR A 170 -3.48 -6.72 4.91
CA TYR A 170 -4.36 -5.70 5.49
C TYR A 170 -3.59 -4.39 5.63
N THR A 171 -4.16 -3.30 5.12
CA THR A 171 -3.60 -1.96 5.22
C THR A 171 -4.71 -0.91 5.15
N PRO A 172 -4.64 0.17 5.95
CA PRO A 172 -5.54 1.31 5.81
C PRO A 172 -5.45 2.00 4.43
N LEU A 173 -4.28 1.88 3.76
CA LEU A 173 -4.04 2.43 2.43
C LEU A 173 -5.11 1.99 1.41
N HIS A 174 -5.58 0.75 1.51
CA HIS A 174 -6.54 0.19 0.56
C HIS A 174 -7.93 0.85 0.61
N LYS A 175 -8.19 1.70 1.60
CA LYS A 175 -9.43 2.48 1.64
C LYS A 175 -9.52 3.45 0.46
N TYR A 176 -8.40 4.08 0.09
CA TYR A 176 -8.35 5.11 -0.94
C TYR A 176 -7.42 4.78 -2.11
N ALA A 177 -6.56 3.78 -1.94
CA ALA A 177 -5.58 3.35 -2.93
C ALA A 177 -5.46 1.81 -2.95
N PRO A 178 -6.53 1.05 -3.30
CA PRO A 178 -6.60 -0.40 -3.14
C PRO A 178 -5.60 -1.18 -3.99
N ASN A 179 -5.05 -0.57 -5.04
CA ASN A 179 -4.08 -1.23 -5.91
C ASN A 179 -2.63 -0.96 -5.58
N PHE A 180 -2.37 -0.11 -4.61
CA PHE A 180 -1.02 0.17 -4.18
C PHE A 180 -0.59 -0.84 -3.12
N ASP A 181 0.51 -1.52 -3.37
CA ASP A 181 1.09 -2.42 -2.40
C ASP A 181 1.90 -1.63 -1.36
N PRO A 182 1.51 -1.66 -0.06
CA PRO A 182 2.20 -0.88 0.96
C PRO A 182 3.67 -1.28 1.16
N GLU A 183 4.04 -2.50 0.77
CA GLU A 183 5.42 -2.99 0.86
C GLU A 183 6.29 -2.45 -0.29
N GLY A 184 5.69 -2.25 -1.46
CA GLY A 184 6.35 -1.70 -2.64
C GLY A 184 6.51 -0.17 -2.63
N LEU A 185 5.95 0.52 -1.64
CA LEU A 185 6.14 1.95 -1.49
C LEU A 185 7.56 2.21 -0.98
N SER A 186 8.39 2.82 -1.80
CA SER A 186 9.74 3.19 -1.40
C SER A 186 9.79 4.65 -0.92
N TYR A 187 10.91 5.02 -0.23
CA TYR A 187 11.31 6.36 -0.01
C TYR A 187 12.30 6.71 -1.07
N ASP A 188 12.05 7.60 -1.92
CA ASP A 188 13.14 8.27 -2.59
C ASP A 188 13.06 9.75 -2.29
N THR A 189 14.15 10.33 -1.91
CA THR A 189 14.29 11.77 -1.72
C THR A 189 14.24 12.51 -3.05
N ASP A 190 14.48 11.82 -4.14
CA ASP A 190 14.23 12.33 -5.47
C ASP A 190 12.74 12.12 -5.81
N PHE A 191 12.01 13.21 -5.79
CA PHE A 191 10.59 13.28 -6.19
C PHE A 191 10.32 12.71 -7.60
N ALA A 192 11.34 12.31 -8.30
CA ALA A 192 11.32 11.91 -9.71
C ALA A 192 11.30 10.41 -9.95
N SER A 193 11.64 9.55 -8.99
CA SER A 193 11.83 8.15 -9.30
C SER A 193 10.90 7.20 -8.57
N ALA A 194 10.58 6.16 -9.25
CA ALA A 194 10.10 4.79 -8.92
C ALA A 194 9.36 4.52 -7.58
N ALA A 195 9.48 5.40 -6.60
CA ALA A 195 8.93 5.27 -5.26
C ALA A 195 7.40 5.36 -5.16
N GLN A 196 6.77 5.64 -6.24
CA GLN A 196 5.42 6.20 -6.30
C GLN A 196 4.34 5.16 -6.62
N GLY A 197 4.60 3.90 -6.30
CA GLY A 197 3.64 2.84 -6.55
C GLY A 197 3.72 2.22 -7.96
N TYR A 198 4.78 2.48 -8.72
CA TYR A 198 5.03 1.83 -10.00
C TYR A 198 5.59 0.41 -9.89
N THR A 199 5.89 -0.04 -8.69
CA THR A 199 6.37 -1.41 -8.48
C THR A 199 5.26 -2.39 -8.81
N TYR A 200 5.64 -3.47 -9.49
CA TYR A 200 4.72 -4.56 -9.77
C TYR A 200 4.17 -5.11 -8.44
N PRO A 201 2.86 -5.31 -8.30
CA PRO A 201 2.27 -5.83 -7.07
C PRO A 201 2.85 -7.20 -6.74
N ILE A 202 3.04 -7.48 -5.45
CA ILE A 202 3.49 -8.78 -4.97
C ILE A 202 2.44 -9.84 -5.32
N LEU A 203 2.88 -10.90 -6.01
CA LEU A 203 2.01 -11.97 -6.43
C LEU A 203 1.58 -12.86 -5.25
N LYS A 204 0.37 -13.35 -5.33
CA LYS A 204 -0.11 -14.47 -4.51
C LYS A 204 0.25 -15.76 -5.21
N THR A 205 0.96 -16.65 -4.52
CA THR A 205 1.39 -17.93 -5.07
C THR A 205 0.82 -19.07 -4.22
N PHE A 206 0.33 -20.10 -4.89
CA PHE A 206 -0.15 -21.31 -4.23
C PHE A 206 0.65 -22.49 -4.77
N THR A 207 1.23 -23.27 -3.87
CA THR A 207 2.07 -24.43 -4.21
C THR A 207 1.55 -25.65 -3.49
N PHE A 208 1.35 -26.73 -4.24
CA PHE A 208 1.13 -28.07 -3.70
C PHE A 208 2.39 -28.90 -3.93
N GLY A 209 2.80 -29.66 -2.93
CA GLY A 209 3.97 -30.51 -3.04
C GLY A 209 3.84 -31.80 -2.25
N ILE A 210 4.65 -32.75 -2.68
CA ILE A 210 4.79 -34.10 -2.07
C ILE A 210 6.26 -34.29 -1.72
N ASN A 211 6.53 -34.69 -0.49
CA ASN A 211 7.86 -35.09 -0.06
C ASN A 211 7.85 -36.61 0.23
N VAL A 212 8.70 -37.32 -0.45
CA VAL A 212 8.82 -38.80 -0.34
C VAL A 212 10.24 -39.16 0.08
N THR A 213 10.36 -39.99 1.12
CA THR A 213 11.64 -40.52 1.60
C THR A 213 11.62 -42.03 1.43
N PHE A 214 12.62 -42.53 0.75
CA PHE A 214 12.80 -43.97 0.46
C PHE A 214 13.74 -44.63 1.45
#